data_07fff1a16e95f296d7c276102957ff2d
#
_entry.id   07fff1a16e95f296d7c276102957ff2d
#
_cell.length_a   1.000
_cell.length_b   1.000
_cell.length_c   1.000
_cell.angle_alpha   90.00
_cell.angle_beta   90.00
_cell.angle_gamma   90.00
#
_symmetry.space_group_name_H-M   'P 1'
#
loop_
_entity.id
_entity.type
_entity.pdbx_description
1 polymer ?
#
loop_
_entity_poly.entity_id
_entity_poly.type
_entity_poly.pdbx_seq_one_letter_code
_entity_poly.pdbx_strand_id
1 'polypeptide(L)'
;MVNFTEKSPPANADEVDSTCKELGVSSRHWLRPFWSECNGAMIADRILIYATDQITERNKTYEADKNFPNHVLIGDDSGGKLILIPKEGSKQFYFLDSGDPFIENAEIFESIEKLAEHVISDESVGSELGDIVSVAEIKPQASDVLGVKRDLGLDCSITALAKKLGSKGVIILENVNPIKYKAALRQHEKFIRFS
;
A
#
# COMPACT_ATOMS: atom_id res chain seq x y z
N MET A 1 18.47 -7.25 -6.44
CA MET A 1 18.57 -6.33 -7.61
C MET A 1 17.15 -5.95 -7.97
N VAL A 2 16.83 -4.66 -7.98
CA VAL A 2 15.47 -4.17 -8.31
C VAL A 2 15.12 -4.55 -9.74
N ASN A 3 13.95 -5.13 -9.95
CA ASN A 3 13.41 -5.41 -11.28
C ASN A 3 12.67 -4.17 -11.79
N PHE A 4 13.38 -3.30 -12.48
CA PHE A 4 12.77 -2.17 -13.16
C PHE A 4 12.10 -2.65 -14.44
N THR A 5 10.79 -2.44 -14.56
CA THR A 5 10.03 -2.71 -15.80
C THR A 5 10.10 -1.55 -16.78
N GLU A 6 10.18 -0.34 -16.27
CA GLU A 6 10.42 0.86 -17.07
C GLU A 6 11.41 1.79 -16.38
N LYS A 7 12.27 2.44 -17.18
CA LYS A 7 13.20 3.49 -16.75
C LYS A 7 13.17 4.64 -17.74
N SER A 8 12.99 5.86 -17.24
CA SER A 8 13.17 7.05 -18.05
C SER A 8 14.66 7.37 -18.22
N PRO A 9 15.04 8.09 -19.29
CA PRO A 9 16.40 8.58 -19.44
C PRO A 9 16.86 9.40 -18.22
N PRO A 10 18.16 9.47 -17.94
CA PRO A 10 18.70 10.29 -16.85
C PRO A 10 18.30 11.77 -16.96
N ALA A 11 18.02 12.40 -15.81
CA ALA A 11 17.88 13.85 -15.74
C ALA A 11 19.25 14.54 -15.88
N ASN A 12 19.26 15.76 -16.40
CA ASN A 12 20.48 16.55 -16.39
C ASN A 12 20.76 17.13 -14.99
N ALA A 13 22.01 17.55 -14.77
CA ALA A 13 22.46 18.01 -13.45
C ALA A 13 21.69 19.24 -12.94
N ASP A 14 21.37 20.18 -13.83
CA ASP A 14 20.65 21.42 -13.48
C ASP A 14 19.21 21.12 -13.04
N GLU A 15 18.54 20.19 -13.70
CA GLU A 15 17.20 19.71 -13.31
C GLU A 15 17.23 19.03 -11.93
N VAL A 16 18.20 18.12 -11.70
CA VAL A 16 18.37 17.45 -10.40
C VAL A 16 18.63 18.47 -9.29
N ASP A 17 19.52 19.44 -9.53
CA ASP A 17 19.86 20.47 -8.54
C ASP A 17 18.69 21.39 -8.23
N SER A 18 17.96 21.83 -9.26
CA SER A 18 16.78 22.69 -9.11
C SER A 18 15.68 21.98 -8.32
N THR A 19 15.36 20.73 -8.69
CA THR A 19 14.31 19.95 -8.03
C THR A 19 14.66 19.62 -6.57
N CYS A 20 15.91 19.22 -6.30
CA CYS A 20 16.37 18.98 -4.94
C CYS A 20 16.30 20.24 -4.05
N LYS A 21 16.63 21.41 -4.61
CA LYS A 21 16.50 22.68 -3.90
C LYS A 21 15.05 23.03 -3.60
N GLU A 22 14.14 22.82 -4.55
CA GLU A 22 12.70 23.08 -4.37
C GLU A 22 12.11 22.17 -3.28
N LEU A 23 12.48 20.88 -3.25
CA LEU A 23 12.02 19.93 -2.26
C LEU A 23 12.70 20.10 -0.88
N GLY A 24 13.73 20.93 -0.77
CA GLY A 24 14.49 21.12 0.46
C GLY A 24 15.27 19.89 0.90
N VAL A 25 15.71 19.04 -0.04
CA VAL A 25 16.48 17.83 0.26
C VAL A 25 17.98 18.07 0.20
N SER A 26 18.75 17.35 1.01
CA SER A 26 20.19 17.53 1.14
C SER A 26 20.96 17.20 -0.16
N SER A 27 22.19 17.71 -0.29
CA SER A 27 23.06 17.40 -1.41
C SER A 27 23.48 15.94 -1.52
N ARG A 28 23.29 15.14 -0.47
CA ARG A 28 23.59 13.71 -0.41
C ARG A 28 22.33 12.84 -0.45
N HIS A 29 21.18 13.45 -0.75
CA HIS A 29 19.91 12.74 -0.77
C HIS A 29 19.90 11.62 -1.83
N TRP A 30 19.16 10.54 -1.53
CA TRP A 30 19.05 9.34 -2.38
C TRP A 30 18.54 9.64 -3.80
N LEU A 31 17.64 10.61 -3.96
CA LEU A 31 17.08 11.01 -5.26
C LEU A 31 18.14 11.50 -6.26
N ARG A 32 19.22 12.13 -5.79
CA ARG A 32 20.24 12.67 -6.70
C ARG A 32 20.93 11.61 -7.56
N PRO A 33 21.60 10.60 -7.00
CA PRO A 33 22.16 9.52 -7.80
C PRO A 33 21.10 8.74 -8.55
N PHE A 34 19.89 8.58 -7.99
CA PHE A 34 18.79 7.91 -8.67
C PHE A 34 18.42 8.64 -9.97
N TRP A 35 18.10 9.93 -9.92
CA TRP A 35 17.73 10.70 -11.12
C TRP A 35 18.88 10.89 -12.11
N SER A 36 20.12 10.89 -11.65
CA SER A 36 21.30 10.91 -12.51
C SER A 36 21.50 9.59 -13.27
N GLU A 37 20.91 8.49 -12.79
CA GLU A 37 20.90 7.18 -13.45
C GLU A 37 19.61 6.94 -14.25
N CYS A 38 18.45 7.30 -13.69
CA CYS A 38 17.15 7.22 -14.35
C CYS A 38 16.17 8.25 -13.75
N ASN A 39 15.57 9.08 -14.60
CA ASN A 39 14.65 10.13 -14.19
C ASN A 39 13.21 9.59 -14.06
N GLY A 40 12.97 8.87 -13.00
CA GLY A 40 11.73 8.14 -12.76
C GLY A 40 11.78 6.70 -13.27
N ALA A 41 11.09 5.81 -12.60
CA ALA A 41 11.06 4.39 -12.92
C ALA A 41 9.79 3.71 -12.44
N MET A 42 9.40 2.65 -13.13
CA MET A 42 8.43 1.68 -12.68
C MET A 42 9.15 0.42 -12.21
N ILE A 43 8.81 -0.09 -11.03
CA ILE A 43 9.38 -1.29 -10.45
C ILE A 43 8.28 -2.36 -10.41
N ALA A 44 8.53 -3.48 -11.09
CA ALA A 44 7.64 -4.65 -11.13
C ALA A 44 6.18 -4.31 -11.51
N ASP A 45 5.96 -3.31 -12.38
CA ASP A 45 4.65 -2.78 -12.81
C ASP A 45 3.75 -2.29 -11.65
N ARG A 46 4.36 -1.95 -10.50
CA ARG A 46 3.65 -1.65 -9.25
C ARG A 46 4.05 -0.36 -8.59
N ILE A 47 5.34 -0.13 -8.46
CA ILE A 47 5.87 1.01 -7.75
C ILE A 47 6.34 2.03 -8.76
N LEU A 48 5.72 3.20 -8.74
CA LEU A 48 6.15 4.36 -9.50
C LEU A 48 7.06 5.22 -8.64
N ILE A 49 8.30 5.43 -9.09
CA ILE A 49 9.19 6.46 -8.52
C ILE A 49 9.14 7.68 -9.44
N TYR A 50 8.80 8.81 -8.87
CA TYR A 50 8.55 10.05 -9.63
C TYR A 50 9.79 10.63 -10.26
N ALA A 51 9.62 11.18 -11.47
CA ALA A 51 10.61 11.96 -12.18
C ALA A 51 10.70 13.39 -11.62
N THR A 52 11.76 14.11 -11.99
CA THR A 52 12.02 15.50 -11.57
C THR A 52 10.88 16.46 -11.94
N ASP A 53 10.22 16.24 -13.06
CA ASP A 53 9.11 17.07 -13.57
C ASP A 53 7.77 16.75 -12.89
N GLN A 54 7.64 15.61 -12.20
CA GLN A 54 6.42 15.15 -11.55
C GLN A 54 6.42 15.37 -10.04
N ILE A 55 7.57 15.19 -9.41
CA ILE A 55 7.67 15.06 -7.95
C ILE A 55 7.19 16.30 -7.19
N THR A 56 7.48 17.50 -7.69
CA THR A 56 7.04 18.74 -7.03
C THR A 56 5.52 18.87 -7.02
N GLU A 57 4.87 18.59 -8.16
CA GLU A 57 3.41 18.61 -8.24
C GLU A 57 2.78 17.56 -7.31
N ARG A 58 3.33 16.34 -7.30
CA ARG A 58 2.85 15.25 -6.43
C ARG A 58 2.97 15.62 -4.95
N ASN A 59 4.09 16.17 -4.52
CA ASN A 59 4.24 16.63 -3.13
C ASN A 59 3.24 17.75 -2.76
N LYS A 60 2.91 18.66 -3.69
CA LYS A 60 1.86 19.66 -3.49
C LYS A 60 0.47 19.04 -3.43
N THR A 61 0.14 18.13 -4.34
CA THR A 61 -1.16 17.46 -4.43
C THR A 61 -1.50 16.68 -3.16
N TYR A 62 -0.51 15.96 -2.61
CA TYR A 62 -0.66 15.20 -1.37
C TYR A 62 -0.40 16.03 -0.10
N GLU A 63 -0.20 17.33 -0.22
CA GLU A 63 0.14 18.22 0.90
C GLU A 63 1.31 17.68 1.75
N ALA A 64 2.34 17.10 1.10
CA ALA A 64 3.41 16.38 1.78
C ALA A 64 4.18 17.25 2.77
N ASP A 65 4.43 18.52 2.47
CA ASP A 65 5.10 19.46 3.39
C ASP A 65 4.28 19.74 4.65
N LYS A 66 2.95 19.62 4.58
CA LYS A 66 2.05 19.83 5.72
C LYS A 66 1.92 18.56 6.55
N ASN A 67 1.68 17.43 5.90
CA ASN A 67 1.41 16.16 6.57
C ASN A 67 2.70 15.44 7.01
N PHE A 68 3.79 15.61 6.24
CA PHE A 68 5.08 14.94 6.46
C PHE A 68 6.26 15.92 6.34
N PRO A 69 6.36 16.96 7.19
CA PRO A 69 7.27 18.13 7.01
C PRO A 69 8.75 17.75 6.86
N ASN A 70 9.18 16.62 7.44
CA ASN A 70 10.56 16.13 7.39
C ASN A 70 10.81 15.07 6.32
N HIS A 71 9.81 14.79 5.49
CA HIS A 71 9.89 13.78 4.44
C HIS A 71 9.55 14.38 3.07
N VAL A 72 9.95 13.68 2.03
CA VAL A 72 9.55 13.95 0.65
C VAL A 72 8.83 12.73 0.09
N LEU A 73 7.69 12.94 -0.55
CA LEU A 73 6.96 11.93 -1.29
C LEU A 73 7.69 11.66 -2.60
N ILE A 74 8.22 10.45 -2.76
CA ILE A 74 9.05 10.08 -3.90
C ILE A 74 8.35 9.14 -4.89
N GLY A 75 7.21 8.59 -4.50
CA GLY A 75 6.51 7.61 -5.33
C GLY A 75 5.24 7.12 -4.70
N ASP A 76 4.57 6.23 -5.41
CA ASP A 76 3.39 5.51 -4.93
C ASP A 76 3.37 4.07 -5.47
N ASP A 77 2.48 3.26 -4.91
CA ASP A 77 2.08 2.00 -5.50
C ASP A 77 0.76 2.15 -6.28
N SER A 78 0.41 1.15 -7.05
CA SER A 78 -0.89 1.13 -7.74
C SER A 78 -2.07 0.83 -6.80
N GLY A 79 -1.79 0.61 -5.52
CA GLY A 79 -2.76 0.21 -4.47
C GLY A 79 -3.22 1.36 -3.57
N GLY A 80 -2.74 2.59 -3.78
CA GLY A 80 -3.11 3.77 -2.99
C GLY A 80 -2.20 4.03 -1.79
N LYS A 81 -1.00 3.45 -1.77
CA LYS A 81 0.00 3.75 -0.75
C LYS A 81 1.09 4.69 -1.27
N LEU A 82 1.57 5.54 -0.40
CA LEU A 82 2.62 6.53 -0.66
C LEU A 82 3.98 6.01 -0.22
N ILE A 83 5.02 6.43 -0.95
CA ILE A 83 6.41 6.14 -0.61
C ILE A 83 7.11 7.44 -0.28
N LEU A 84 7.55 7.57 0.98
CA LEU A 84 8.27 8.75 1.44
C LEU A 84 9.69 8.38 1.89
N ILE A 85 10.57 9.39 1.87
CA ILE A 85 11.94 9.29 2.36
C ILE A 85 12.26 10.56 3.14
N PRO A 86 13.04 10.49 4.25
CA PRO A 86 13.43 11.69 4.99
C PRO A 86 14.21 12.69 4.11
N LYS A 87 13.93 13.98 4.25
CA LYS A 87 14.67 15.07 3.56
C LYS A 87 16.16 15.07 3.90
N GLU A 88 16.50 14.63 5.10
CA GLU A 88 17.88 14.54 5.58
C GLU A 88 18.17 13.15 6.20
N GLY A 89 19.38 12.70 6.05
CA GLY A 89 20.00 11.62 6.83
C GLY A 89 19.80 10.22 6.28
N SER A 90 18.71 9.54 6.60
CA SER A 90 18.58 8.10 6.38
C SER A 90 18.14 7.73 4.96
N LYS A 91 18.48 6.49 4.54
CA LYS A 91 17.97 5.88 3.30
C LYS A 91 16.77 4.96 3.58
N GLN A 92 15.97 5.28 4.61
CA GLN A 92 14.78 4.52 4.95
C GLN A 92 13.61 4.96 4.07
N PHE A 93 12.84 4.00 3.62
CA PHE A 93 11.64 4.20 2.81
C PHE A 93 10.44 3.95 3.71
N TYR A 94 9.54 4.92 3.77
CA TYR A 94 8.30 4.87 4.53
C TYR A 94 7.16 4.60 3.57
N PHE A 95 6.37 3.58 3.87
CA PHE A 95 5.29 3.12 3.03
C PHE A 95 3.99 3.14 3.83
N LEU A 96 3.02 3.96 3.43
CA LEU A 96 1.79 4.17 4.19
C LEU A 96 0.60 4.43 3.26
N ASP A 97 -0.60 4.22 3.78
CA ASP A 97 -1.86 4.52 3.08
C ASP A 97 -1.98 6.01 2.77
N SER A 98 -2.43 6.37 1.56
CA SER A 98 -2.57 7.77 1.14
C SER A 98 -3.63 8.55 1.93
N GLY A 99 -4.54 7.86 2.60
CA GLY A 99 -5.52 8.44 3.51
C GLY A 99 -5.05 8.60 4.95
N ASP A 100 -3.85 8.10 5.29
CA ASP A 100 -3.29 8.18 6.66
C ASP A 100 -2.24 9.31 6.73
N PRO A 101 -2.52 10.42 7.45
CA PRO A 101 -1.57 11.54 7.57
C PRO A 101 -0.49 11.32 8.63
N PHE A 102 -0.42 10.15 9.27
CA PHE A 102 0.49 9.89 10.39
C PHE A 102 1.67 9.01 9.96
N ILE A 103 2.85 9.62 9.86
CA ILE A 103 4.09 8.93 9.47
C ILE A 103 4.47 7.78 10.41
N GLU A 104 4.02 7.83 11.66
CA GLU A 104 4.23 6.80 12.68
C GLU A 104 3.55 5.46 12.32
N ASN A 105 2.53 5.51 11.46
CA ASN A 105 1.83 4.32 10.98
C ASN A 105 2.48 3.70 9.74
N ALA A 106 3.54 4.32 9.19
CA ALA A 106 4.22 3.82 8.01
C ALA A 106 4.99 2.52 8.30
N GLU A 107 4.95 1.59 7.37
CA GLU A 107 5.90 0.49 7.30
C GLU A 107 7.26 1.03 6.84
N ILE A 108 8.35 0.63 7.49
CA ILE A 108 9.69 1.17 7.23
C ILE A 108 10.59 0.11 6.61
N PHE A 109 11.20 0.45 5.48
CA PHE A 109 12.11 -0.42 4.75
C PHE A 109 13.50 0.21 4.64
N GLU A 110 14.55 -0.60 4.80
CA GLU A 110 15.96 -0.16 4.74
C GLU A 110 16.46 0.11 3.32
N SER A 111 15.74 -0.37 2.30
CA SER A 111 16.04 -0.13 0.89
C SER A 111 14.81 -0.24 0.01
N ILE A 112 14.90 0.32 -1.21
CA ILE A 112 13.84 0.23 -2.22
C ILE A 112 13.63 -1.22 -2.69
N GLU A 113 14.68 -2.06 -2.65
CA GLU A 113 14.58 -3.48 -2.94
C GLU A 113 13.68 -4.19 -1.96
N LYS A 114 13.85 -3.91 -0.65
CA LYS A 114 13.04 -4.53 0.41
C LYS A 114 11.58 -4.08 0.33
N LEU A 115 11.35 -2.82 0.03
CA LEU A 115 10.00 -2.31 -0.22
C LEU A 115 9.38 -3.00 -1.44
N ALA A 116 10.11 -3.12 -2.55
CA ALA A 116 9.63 -3.78 -3.74
C ALA A 116 9.33 -5.28 -3.51
N GLU A 117 10.21 -6.00 -2.80
CA GLU A 117 9.98 -7.39 -2.38
C GLU A 117 8.68 -7.52 -1.57
N HIS A 118 8.44 -6.58 -0.64
CA HIS A 118 7.22 -6.56 0.18
C HIS A 118 5.97 -6.36 -0.67
N VAL A 119 5.95 -5.33 -1.53
CA VAL A 119 4.79 -5.03 -2.40
C VAL A 119 4.49 -6.18 -3.36
N ILE A 120 5.53 -6.81 -3.95
CA ILE A 120 5.36 -7.97 -4.84
C ILE A 120 4.86 -9.18 -4.07
N SER A 121 5.38 -9.44 -2.86
CA SER A 121 4.99 -10.60 -2.05
C SER A 121 3.61 -10.46 -1.45
N ASP A 122 3.19 -9.27 -1.05
CA ASP A 122 1.85 -9.01 -0.49
C ASP A 122 0.75 -9.32 -1.53
N GLU A 123 1.06 -9.21 -2.82
CA GLU A 123 0.14 -9.59 -3.90
C GLU A 123 0.22 -11.05 -4.35
N SER A 124 1.38 -11.68 -4.22
CA SER A 124 1.46 -13.13 -4.53
C SER A 124 0.57 -13.95 -3.59
N VAL A 125 0.32 -13.43 -2.39
CA VAL A 125 -0.66 -13.99 -1.42
C VAL A 125 -2.10 -13.60 -1.76
N GLY A 126 -2.31 -12.56 -2.59
CA GLY A 126 -3.64 -11.98 -2.87
C GLY A 126 -4.14 -12.11 -4.30
N SER A 127 -3.36 -12.67 -5.22
CA SER A 127 -3.75 -12.77 -6.64
C SER A 127 -4.65 -13.97 -6.95
N GLU A 128 -4.70 -14.98 -6.10
CA GLU A 128 -5.63 -16.09 -6.27
C GLU A 128 -7.01 -15.68 -5.76
N LEU A 129 -7.98 -15.67 -6.69
CA LEU A 129 -9.38 -15.57 -6.33
C LEU A 129 -9.77 -16.83 -5.57
N GLY A 130 -10.47 -16.67 -4.47
CA GLY A 130 -10.93 -17.77 -3.66
C GLY A 130 -12.22 -17.42 -2.94
N ASP A 131 -12.62 -18.24 -2.01
CA ASP A 131 -13.89 -18.10 -1.32
C ASP A 131 -13.69 -17.61 0.13
N ILE A 132 -14.57 -16.74 0.60
CA ILE A 132 -14.70 -16.50 2.03
C ILE A 132 -15.69 -17.49 2.59
N VAL A 133 -15.21 -18.37 3.48
CA VAL A 133 -16.00 -19.44 4.08
C VAL A 133 -16.16 -19.25 5.59
N SER A 134 -17.24 -19.84 6.13
CA SER A 134 -17.50 -19.85 7.58
C SER A 134 -16.59 -20.83 8.32
N VAL A 135 -16.15 -20.45 9.53
CA VAL A 135 -15.31 -21.26 10.42
C VAL A 135 -16.16 -22.12 11.38
N ALA A 136 -17.25 -21.55 11.90
CA ALA A 136 -18.21 -22.17 12.82
C ALA A 136 -17.60 -22.78 14.10
N GLU A 137 -16.55 -22.16 14.62
CA GLU A 137 -15.95 -22.57 15.91
C GLU A 137 -16.74 -22.07 17.10
N ILE A 138 -17.42 -20.94 16.95
CA ILE A 138 -18.19 -20.26 17.97
C ILE A 138 -19.55 -19.87 17.38
N LYS A 139 -20.63 -20.05 18.16
CA LYS A 139 -21.95 -19.57 17.75
C LYS A 139 -21.97 -18.03 17.68
N PRO A 140 -22.23 -17.44 16.51
CA PRO A 140 -22.21 -15.98 16.38
C PRO A 140 -23.39 -15.35 17.12
N GLN A 141 -23.13 -14.21 17.77
CA GLN A 141 -24.18 -13.35 18.33
C GLN A 141 -24.69 -12.36 17.26
N ALA A 142 -25.80 -11.70 17.52
CA ALA A 142 -26.38 -10.75 16.57
C ALA A 142 -25.43 -9.61 16.16
N SER A 143 -24.62 -9.12 17.11
CA SER A 143 -23.57 -8.11 16.86
C SER A 143 -22.50 -8.61 15.90
N ASP A 144 -22.08 -9.87 16.05
CA ASP A 144 -21.05 -10.47 15.19
C ASP A 144 -21.56 -10.61 13.75
N VAL A 145 -22.81 -11.09 13.61
CA VAL A 145 -23.45 -11.23 12.29
C VAL A 145 -23.58 -9.88 11.59
N LEU A 146 -23.98 -8.84 12.34
CA LEU A 146 -24.06 -7.47 11.81
C LEU A 146 -22.71 -6.92 11.40
N GLY A 147 -21.66 -7.17 12.20
CA GLY A 147 -20.28 -6.80 11.88
C GLY A 147 -19.81 -7.44 10.59
N VAL A 148 -19.88 -8.76 10.50
CA VAL A 148 -19.51 -9.50 9.27
C VAL A 148 -20.31 -9.02 8.06
N LYS A 149 -21.64 -8.82 8.20
CA LYS A 149 -22.49 -8.32 7.11
C LYS A 149 -22.03 -6.98 6.59
N ARG A 150 -21.75 -6.02 7.47
CA ARG A 150 -21.32 -4.67 7.14
C ARG A 150 -19.93 -4.68 6.48
N ASP A 151 -18.98 -5.37 7.11
CA ASP A 151 -17.56 -5.30 6.72
C ASP A 151 -17.26 -6.10 5.44
N LEU A 152 -18.11 -7.08 5.10
CA LEU A 152 -18.09 -7.78 3.81
C LEU A 152 -19.04 -7.16 2.76
N GLY A 153 -19.86 -6.16 3.12
CA GLY A 153 -20.81 -5.52 2.19
C GLY A 153 -21.90 -6.48 1.69
N LEU A 154 -22.39 -7.40 2.54
CA LEU A 154 -23.33 -8.44 2.12
C LEU A 154 -24.77 -7.92 2.01
N ASP A 155 -25.43 -8.22 0.89
CA ASP A 155 -26.86 -7.97 0.71
C ASP A 155 -27.68 -9.26 0.96
N CYS A 156 -27.70 -9.70 2.22
CA CYS A 156 -28.47 -10.85 2.64
C CYS A 156 -29.17 -10.59 3.99
N SER A 157 -30.18 -11.38 4.34
CA SER A 157 -30.83 -11.23 5.65
C SER A 157 -29.89 -11.67 6.79
N ILE A 158 -30.01 -11.03 7.96
CA ILE A 158 -29.25 -11.37 9.17
C ILE A 158 -29.45 -12.85 9.55
N THR A 159 -30.70 -13.34 9.43
CA THR A 159 -31.03 -14.74 9.75
C THR A 159 -30.33 -15.73 8.80
N ALA A 160 -30.28 -15.41 7.49
CA ALA A 160 -29.59 -16.24 6.51
C ALA A 160 -28.07 -16.26 6.76
N LEU A 161 -27.47 -15.11 7.07
CA LEU A 161 -26.06 -15.01 7.38
C LEU A 161 -25.72 -15.72 8.69
N ALA A 162 -26.53 -15.56 9.74
CA ALA A 162 -26.34 -16.27 11.01
C ALA A 162 -26.35 -17.80 10.82
N LYS A 163 -27.24 -18.32 9.98
CA LYS A 163 -27.27 -19.75 9.63
C LYS A 163 -26.01 -20.19 8.92
N LYS A 164 -25.52 -19.40 7.95
CA LYS A 164 -24.27 -19.67 7.22
C LYS A 164 -23.07 -19.68 8.18
N LEU A 165 -22.93 -18.67 9.03
CA LEU A 165 -21.83 -18.54 9.99
C LEU A 165 -21.84 -19.64 11.07
N GLY A 166 -23.01 -20.22 11.38
CA GLY A 166 -23.17 -21.34 12.31
C GLY A 166 -22.85 -22.71 11.71
N SER A 167 -22.48 -22.78 10.43
CA SER A 167 -22.18 -24.03 9.72
C SER A 167 -20.77 -23.94 9.11
N LYS A 168 -19.90 -24.92 9.43
CA LYS A 168 -18.49 -24.90 8.99
C LYS A 168 -18.35 -25.08 7.47
N GLY A 169 -17.46 -24.29 6.85
CA GLY A 169 -17.10 -24.42 5.44
C GLY A 169 -18.18 -23.94 4.47
N VAL A 170 -19.20 -23.21 4.95
CA VAL A 170 -20.23 -22.66 4.06
C VAL A 170 -19.69 -21.39 3.40
N ILE A 171 -19.82 -21.30 2.10
CA ILE A 171 -19.37 -20.16 1.31
C ILE A 171 -20.24 -18.92 1.63
N ILE A 172 -19.58 -17.86 2.03
CA ILE A 172 -20.16 -16.54 2.32
C ILE A 172 -20.05 -15.64 1.11
N LEU A 173 -18.85 -15.57 0.51
CA LEU A 173 -18.55 -14.89 -0.75
C LEU A 173 -17.73 -15.81 -1.65
N GLU A 174 -18.08 -15.86 -2.93
CA GLU A 174 -17.41 -16.69 -3.94
C GLU A 174 -16.45 -15.85 -4.81
N ASN A 175 -15.33 -16.44 -5.17
CA ASN A 175 -14.42 -15.94 -6.18
C ASN A 175 -14.00 -14.47 -5.95
N VAL A 176 -13.58 -14.17 -4.73
CA VAL A 176 -13.21 -12.81 -4.30
C VAL A 176 -11.71 -12.66 -4.11
N ASN A 177 -11.22 -11.46 -4.35
CA ASN A 177 -9.84 -11.11 -4.02
C ASN A 177 -9.72 -10.89 -2.50
N PRO A 178 -8.89 -11.67 -1.77
CA PRO A 178 -8.76 -11.57 -0.31
C PRO A 178 -8.22 -10.22 0.16
N ILE A 179 -7.46 -9.50 -0.66
CA ILE A 179 -6.91 -8.18 -0.30
C ILE A 179 -8.04 -7.21 0.04
N LYS A 180 -9.09 -7.18 -0.77
CA LYS A 180 -10.28 -6.32 -0.55
C LYS A 180 -10.92 -6.55 0.81
N TYR A 181 -10.78 -7.74 1.36
CA TYR A 181 -11.44 -8.15 2.61
C TYR A 181 -10.45 -8.43 3.74
N LYS A 182 -9.16 -8.08 3.58
CA LYS A 182 -8.08 -8.34 4.57
C LYS A 182 -8.45 -7.85 5.98
N ALA A 183 -8.97 -6.62 6.09
CA ALA A 183 -9.42 -6.06 7.37
C ALA A 183 -10.59 -6.86 7.99
N ALA A 184 -11.61 -7.18 7.19
CA ALA A 184 -12.76 -7.96 7.65
C ALA A 184 -12.38 -9.39 8.04
N LEU A 185 -11.52 -10.06 7.28
CA LEU A 185 -10.99 -11.39 7.57
C LEU A 185 -10.24 -11.40 8.90
N ARG A 186 -9.38 -10.40 9.14
CA ARG A 186 -8.63 -10.27 10.40
C ARG A 186 -9.55 -9.96 11.59
N GLN A 187 -10.51 -9.06 11.41
CA GLN A 187 -11.44 -8.65 12.47
C GLN A 187 -12.41 -9.77 12.87
N HIS A 188 -12.79 -10.61 11.91
CA HIS A 188 -13.78 -11.66 12.06
C HIS A 188 -13.21 -13.08 11.92
N GLU A 189 -11.93 -13.29 12.17
CA GLU A 189 -11.21 -14.57 12.01
C GLU A 189 -11.85 -15.77 12.71
N LYS A 190 -12.61 -15.53 13.81
CA LYS A 190 -13.38 -16.54 14.55
C LYS A 190 -14.60 -17.04 13.79
N PHE A 191 -15.07 -16.31 12.80
CA PHE A 191 -16.32 -16.59 12.08
C PHE A 191 -16.11 -16.88 10.60
N ILE A 192 -15.10 -16.28 10.00
CA ILE A 192 -14.80 -16.38 8.55
C ILE A 192 -13.31 -16.54 8.30
N ARG A 193 -12.98 -17.21 7.18
CA ARG A 193 -11.62 -17.31 6.68
C ARG A 193 -11.63 -17.33 5.15
N PHE A 194 -10.51 -17.03 4.54
CA PHE A 194 -10.25 -17.26 3.14
C PHE A 194 -9.85 -18.72 2.89
N SER A 195 -10.32 -19.29 1.79
CA SER A 195 -10.10 -20.70 1.41
C SER A 195 -9.75 -20.82 -0.07
#